data_04c282d9677728e3b4a335e3d85af855
#
_entry.id   04c282d9677728e3b4a335e3d85af855
#
_cell.length_a   1.000
_cell.length_b   1.000
_cell.length_c   1.000
_cell.angle_alpha   90.00
_cell.angle_beta   90.00
_cell.angle_gamma   90.00
#
_symmetry.space_group_name_H-M   'P 1'
#
loop_
_entity.id
_entity.type
_entity.pdbx_description
1 polymer ?
#
loop_
_entity_poly.entity_id
_entity_poly.type
_entity_poly.pdbx_seq_one_letter_code
_entity_poly.pdbx_strand_id
1 'polypeptide(L)'
;MTSSDIARRIVEAILAQKLMPGTRLGEQALSMLFDCSRTLVREALMQLAARGIVQVSSRRGWYVVQPSTSEAREAFEARRVIETGLIRLAAPMDKATLKRLKQHIAQEKAALKDSDIGRRSYLLGDFHVCLAECLGNQLLADTLRDFTARTTLIAMLYQSTHDAVKSCQEHIEIVQALEAGDKARAERLMSEHIGQVQSALRLQTSPNDPLAELRQALS
;
A
#
# COMPACT_ATOMS: atom_id res chain seq x y z
N MET A 1 1.20 12.88 21.33
CA MET A 1 1.50 12.00 20.18
C MET A 1 1.94 10.66 20.72
N THR A 2 1.46 9.53 20.18
CA THR A 2 1.83 8.16 20.57
C THR A 2 2.78 7.54 19.55
N SER A 3 3.45 6.42 19.90
CA SER A 3 4.27 5.66 18.94
C SER A 3 3.44 5.14 17.76
N SER A 4 2.18 4.76 18.01
CA SER A 4 1.24 4.35 16.96
C SER A 4 0.87 5.51 16.02
N ASP A 5 0.74 6.76 16.52
CA ASP A 5 0.50 7.92 15.67
C ASP A 5 1.69 8.20 14.73
N ILE A 6 2.91 8.06 15.23
CA ILE A 6 4.13 8.22 14.44
C ILE A 6 4.20 7.13 13.37
N ALA A 7 3.97 5.86 13.75
CA ALA A 7 3.96 4.74 12.83
C ALA A 7 2.92 4.94 11.71
N ARG A 8 1.71 5.36 12.06
CA ARG A 8 0.63 5.66 11.11
C ARG A 8 1.04 6.76 10.13
N ARG A 9 1.61 7.88 10.60
CA ARG A 9 2.07 8.98 9.74
C ARG A 9 3.18 8.58 8.77
N ILE A 10 4.07 7.66 9.17
CA ILE A 10 5.09 7.11 8.29
C ILE A 10 4.43 6.26 7.18
N VAL A 11 3.46 5.40 7.51
CA VAL A 11 2.71 4.60 6.52
C VAL A 11 1.94 5.52 5.56
N GLU A 12 1.25 6.54 6.06
CA GLU A 12 0.56 7.53 5.23
C GLU A 12 1.52 8.24 4.26
N ALA A 13 2.74 8.58 4.71
CA ALA A 13 3.75 9.19 3.86
C ALA A 13 4.27 8.23 2.77
N ILE A 14 4.32 6.92 3.04
CA ILE A 14 4.63 5.89 2.05
C ILE A 14 3.50 5.79 1.02
N LEU A 15 2.24 5.68 1.46
CA LEU A 15 1.07 5.62 0.59
C LEU A 15 0.97 6.88 -0.29
N ALA A 16 1.33 8.02 0.25
CA ALA A 16 1.42 9.29 -0.48
C ALA A 16 2.68 9.40 -1.37
N GLN A 17 3.49 8.36 -1.48
CA GLN A 17 4.76 8.34 -2.24
C GLN A 17 5.76 9.44 -1.85
N LYS A 18 5.66 9.94 -0.62
CA LYS A 18 6.58 10.95 -0.05
C LYS A 18 7.81 10.35 0.63
N LEU A 19 7.73 9.07 1.02
CA LEU A 19 8.84 8.28 1.55
C LEU A 19 9.19 7.15 0.59
N MET A 20 10.36 7.27 -0.05
CA MET A 20 10.85 6.32 -1.04
C MET A 20 11.41 5.05 -0.38
N PRO A 21 11.39 3.89 -1.08
CA PRO A 21 12.13 2.70 -0.66
C PRO A 21 13.60 3.04 -0.38
N GLY A 22 14.16 2.49 0.69
CA GLY A 22 15.54 2.75 1.11
C GLY A 22 15.77 4.09 1.82
N THR A 23 14.74 4.92 2.00
CA THR A 23 14.87 6.17 2.76
C THR A 23 15.31 5.89 4.20
N ARG A 24 16.34 6.60 4.66
CA ARG A 24 16.81 6.52 6.05
C ARG A 24 15.86 7.24 7.00
N LEU A 25 15.48 6.57 8.08
CA LEU A 25 14.61 7.10 9.12
C LEU A 25 15.43 7.35 10.40
N GLY A 26 16.05 8.52 10.48
CA GLY A 26 16.90 8.90 11.62
C GLY A 26 16.09 9.20 12.87
N GLU A 27 16.34 8.48 13.99
CA GLU A 27 15.60 8.69 15.25
C GLU A 27 15.64 10.14 15.73
N GLN A 28 16.79 10.82 15.63
CA GLN A 28 16.95 12.21 16.05
C GLN A 28 16.15 13.15 15.14
N ALA A 29 16.21 12.97 13.82
CA ALA A 29 15.48 13.81 12.88
C ALA A 29 13.96 13.67 13.06
N LEU A 30 13.50 12.43 13.24
CA LEU A 30 12.08 12.15 13.48
C LEU A 30 11.62 12.69 14.84
N SER A 31 12.45 12.59 15.90
CA SER A 31 12.09 13.13 17.21
C SER A 31 11.94 14.67 17.18
N MET A 32 12.79 15.35 16.42
CA MET A 32 12.66 16.79 16.19
C MET A 32 11.43 17.14 15.35
N LEU A 33 11.17 16.37 14.27
CA LEU A 33 10.03 16.58 13.38
C LEU A 33 8.68 16.39 14.09
N PHE A 34 8.60 15.39 14.95
CA PHE A 34 7.36 15.03 15.68
C PHE A 34 7.25 15.67 17.07
N ASP A 35 8.26 16.47 17.48
CA ASP A 35 8.34 17.08 18.79
C ASP A 35 8.10 16.05 19.92
N CYS A 36 8.90 14.98 19.93
CA CYS A 36 8.75 13.88 20.87
C CYS A 36 10.09 13.24 21.24
N SER A 37 10.08 12.32 22.20
CA SER A 37 11.30 11.63 22.64
C SER A 37 11.81 10.65 21.57
N ARG A 38 13.13 10.45 21.52
CA ARG A 38 13.76 9.42 20.67
C ARG A 38 13.29 8.01 21.01
N THR A 39 12.95 7.75 22.27
CA THR A 39 12.40 6.46 22.72
C THR A 39 11.06 6.19 22.02
N LEU A 40 10.17 7.17 21.98
CA LEU A 40 8.87 7.06 21.33
C LEU A 40 9.01 6.81 19.81
N VAL A 41 9.97 7.49 19.18
CA VAL A 41 10.30 7.26 17.76
C VAL A 41 10.80 5.83 17.55
N ARG A 42 11.70 5.35 18.42
CA ARG A 42 12.24 3.99 18.32
C ARG A 42 11.15 2.94 18.48
N GLU A 43 10.21 3.12 19.41
CA GLU A 43 9.04 2.24 19.56
C GLU A 43 8.21 2.19 18.28
N ALA A 44 7.94 3.37 17.65
CA ALA A 44 7.22 3.43 16.39
C ALA A 44 7.96 2.69 15.25
N LEU A 45 9.28 2.89 15.15
CA LEU A 45 10.10 2.21 14.15
C LEU A 45 10.18 0.69 14.39
N MET A 46 10.22 0.25 15.66
CA MET A 46 10.13 -1.17 16.01
C MET A 46 8.78 -1.79 15.62
N GLN A 47 7.67 -1.07 15.85
CA GLN A 47 6.34 -1.49 15.39
C GLN A 47 6.32 -1.66 13.86
N LEU A 48 6.86 -0.69 13.11
CA LEU A 48 6.93 -0.75 11.65
C LEU A 48 7.86 -1.87 11.15
N ALA A 49 8.93 -2.16 11.88
CA ALA A 49 9.82 -3.27 11.56
C ALA A 49 9.14 -4.64 11.73
N ALA A 50 8.37 -4.81 12.81
CA ALA A 50 7.57 -6.01 13.03
C ALA A 50 6.52 -6.23 11.92
N ARG A 51 6.03 -5.14 11.30
CA ARG A 51 5.10 -5.14 10.16
C ARG A 51 5.81 -5.25 8.80
N GLY A 52 7.15 -5.28 8.77
CA GLY A 52 7.95 -5.37 7.55
C GLY A 52 7.88 -4.14 6.65
N ILE A 53 7.59 -2.97 7.20
CA ILE A 53 7.58 -1.67 6.50
C ILE A 53 8.93 -0.96 6.60
N VAL A 54 9.62 -1.19 7.72
CA VAL A 54 10.92 -0.63 8.03
C VAL A 54 11.87 -1.78 8.36
N GLN A 55 13.14 -1.60 8.08
CA GLN A 55 14.18 -2.54 8.46
C GLN A 55 15.31 -1.83 9.22
N VAL A 56 15.96 -2.56 10.12
CA VAL A 56 17.13 -2.08 10.83
C VAL A 56 18.40 -2.63 10.19
N SER A 57 19.34 -1.74 9.89
CA SER A 57 20.70 -2.13 9.53
C SER A 57 21.62 -1.96 10.74
N SER A 58 22.37 -2.99 11.09
CA SER A 58 23.25 -3.03 12.28
C SER A 58 24.26 -1.88 12.37
N ARG A 59 24.63 -1.29 11.22
CA ARG A 59 25.62 -0.19 11.15
C ARG A 59 25.03 1.15 10.73
N ARG A 60 23.81 1.20 10.20
CA ARG A 60 23.27 2.40 9.52
C ARG A 60 21.95 2.91 10.07
N GLY A 61 21.30 2.17 10.99
CA GLY A 61 20.03 2.56 11.60
C GLY A 61 18.80 2.04 10.83
N TRP A 62 17.72 2.80 10.84
CA TRP A 62 16.42 2.43 10.29
C TRP A 62 16.24 2.89 8.85
N TYR A 63 15.61 2.05 8.01
CA TYR A 63 15.35 2.32 6.60
C TYR A 63 13.97 1.83 6.18
N VAL A 64 13.32 2.53 5.27
CA VAL A 64 12.16 2.01 4.55
C VAL A 64 12.59 0.79 3.74
N VAL A 65 11.82 -0.30 3.80
CA VAL A 65 12.17 -1.55 3.09
C VAL A 65 12.26 -1.36 1.57
N GLN A 66 13.04 -2.20 0.94
CA GLN A 66 13.17 -2.32 -0.52
C GLN A 66 12.79 -3.75 -0.92
N PRO A 67 11.49 -4.04 -1.14
CA PRO A 67 11.05 -5.38 -1.45
C PRO A 67 11.70 -5.93 -2.72
N SER A 68 12.08 -7.20 -2.69
CA SER A 68 12.56 -7.94 -3.87
C SER A 68 11.42 -8.26 -4.85
N THR A 69 11.77 -8.76 -6.03
CA THR A 69 10.77 -9.19 -7.03
C THR A 69 9.92 -10.38 -6.55
N SER A 70 10.49 -11.29 -5.74
CA SER A 70 9.74 -12.39 -5.11
C SER A 70 8.76 -11.86 -4.08
N GLU A 71 9.20 -10.98 -3.18
CA GLU A 71 8.33 -10.33 -2.19
C GLU A 71 7.23 -9.50 -2.85
N ALA A 72 7.51 -8.91 -4.02
CA ALA A 72 6.51 -8.21 -4.81
C ALA A 72 5.36 -9.15 -5.23
N ARG A 73 5.66 -10.32 -5.78
CA ARG A 73 4.64 -11.31 -6.16
C ARG A 73 3.83 -11.77 -4.94
N GLU A 74 4.51 -12.17 -3.88
CA GLU A 74 3.89 -12.66 -2.65
C GLU A 74 2.97 -11.61 -2.02
N ALA A 75 3.35 -10.32 -2.02
CA ALA A 75 2.52 -9.25 -1.47
C ALA A 75 1.23 -9.04 -2.28
N PHE A 76 1.29 -9.07 -3.61
CA PHE A 76 0.10 -8.96 -4.46
C PHE A 76 -0.79 -10.21 -4.37
N GLU A 77 -0.20 -11.41 -4.29
CA GLU A 77 -0.95 -12.66 -4.07
C GLU A 77 -1.68 -12.64 -2.73
N ALA A 78 -1.00 -12.23 -1.65
CA ALA A 78 -1.61 -12.09 -0.32
C ALA A 78 -2.79 -11.12 -0.35
N ARG A 79 -2.64 -9.94 -0.96
CA ARG A 79 -3.74 -8.97 -1.13
C ARG A 79 -4.91 -9.58 -1.88
N ARG A 80 -4.65 -10.24 -2.98
CA ARG A 80 -5.72 -10.87 -3.78
C ARG A 80 -6.50 -11.89 -2.95
N VAL A 81 -5.83 -12.77 -2.20
CA VAL A 81 -6.47 -13.76 -1.34
C VAL A 81 -7.32 -13.09 -0.25
N ILE A 82 -6.76 -12.09 0.43
CA ILE A 82 -7.45 -11.40 1.53
C ILE A 82 -8.65 -10.61 1.00
N GLU A 83 -8.47 -9.79 -0.04
CA GLU A 83 -9.49 -8.87 -0.51
C GLU A 83 -10.66 -9.58 -1.21
N THR A 84 -10.38 -10.61 -2.02
CA THR A 84 -11.44 -11.43 -2.62
C THR A 84 -12.17 -12.25 -1.55
N GLY A 85 -11.44 -12.80 -0.57
CA GLY A 85 -12.01 -13.52 0.57
C GLY A 85 -12.93 -12.64 1.41
N LEU A 86 -12.54 -11.39 1.69
CA LEU A 86 -13.37 -10.41 2.40
C LEU A 86 -14.70 -10.15 1.66
N ILE A 87 -14.63 -9.91 0.35
CA ILE A 87 -15.83 -9.67 -0.48
C ILE A 87 -16.75 -10.91 -0.47
N ARG A 88 -16.19 -12.10 -0.64
CA ARG A 88 -16.94 -13.37 -0.65
C ARG A 88 -17.71 -13.59 0.66
N LEU A 89 -17.08 -13.33 1.81
CA LEU A 89 -17.63 -13.56 3.13
C LEU A 89 -18.49 -12.39 3.65
N ALA A 90 -18.48 -11.24 2.98
CA ALA A 90 -19.16 -10.05 3.41
C ALA A 90 -20.67 -10.28 3.61
N ALA A 91 -21.24 -9.71 4.64
CA ALA A 91 -22.68 -9.53 4.75
C ALA A 91 -23.18 -8.48 3.72
N PRO A 92 -24.47 -8.45 3.38
CA PRO A 92 -25.02 -7.34 2.59
C PRO A 92 -24.71 -6.00 3.27
N MET A 93 -24.25 -5.03 2.49
CA MET A 93 -23.91 -3.72 3.01
C MET A 93 -25.16 -2.91 3.32
N ASP A 94 -25.15 -2.23 4.46
CA ASP A 94 -26.18 -1.25 4.80
C ASP A 94 -25.94 0.08 4.04
N LYS A 95 -26.95 0.97 4.12
CA LYS A 95 -26.90 2.28 3.45
C LYS A 95 -25.76 3.18 3.97
N ALA A 96 -25.40 3.08 5.24
CA ALA A 96 -24.35 3.90 5.86
C ALA A 96 -22.98 3.48 5.34
N THR A 97 -22.72 2.18 5.27
CA THR A 97 -21.50 1.57 4.72
C THR A 97 -21.31 1.92 3.25
N LEU A 98 -22.35 1.76 2.43
CA LEU A 98 -22.33 2.16 1.02
C LEU A 98 -22.06 3.66 0.83
N LYS A 99 -22.69 4.49 1.69
CA LYS A 99 -22.43 5.94 1.67
C LYS A 99 -20.97 6.26 1.95
N ARG A 100 -20.32 5.59 2.91
CA ARG A 100 -18.89 5.77 3.24
C ARG A 100 -18.02 5.42 2.03
N LEU A 101 -18.24 4.28 1.39
CA LEU A 101 -17.48 3.88 0.19
C LEU A 101 -17.68 4.87 -0.97
N LYS A 102 -18.91 5.30 -1.23
CA LYS A 102 -19.20 6.30 -2.26
C LYS A 102 -18.53 7.66 -1.97
N GLN A 103 -18.44 8.06 -0.70
CA GLN A 103 -17.72 9.25 -0.29
C GLN A 103 -16.21 9.11 -0.57
N HIS A 104 -15.62 7.93 -0.27
CA HIS A 104 -14.23 7.65 -0.61
C HIS A 104 -13.98 7.74 -2.13
N ILE A 105 -14.83 7.11 -2.95
CA ILE A 105 -14.77 7.21 -4.42
C ILE A 105 -14.89 8.67 -4.90
N ALA A 106 -15.73 9.46 -4.27
CA ALA A 106 -15.85 10.89 -4.63
C ALA A 106 -14.55 11.67 -4.33
N GLN A 107 -13.84 11.31 -3.26
CA GLN A 107 -12.52 11.89 -2.93
C GLN A 107 -11.45 11.45 -3.94
N GLU A 108 -11.43 10.18 -4.36
CA GLU A 108 -10.54 9.71 -5.43
C GLU A 108 -10.76 10.49 -6.73
N LYS A 109 -12.02 10.60 -7.19
CA LYS A 109 -12.39 11.38 -8.39
C LYS A 109 -11.94 12.84 -8.30
N ALA A 110 -12.07 13.45 -7.13
CA ALA A 110 -11.61 14.82 -6.93
C ALA A 110 -10.06 14.90 -7.02
N ALA A 111 -9.35 13.94 -6.42
CA ALA A 111 -7.90 13.89 -6.44
C ALA A 111 -7.30 13.61 -7.83
N LEU A 112 -8.05 12.99 -8.76
CA LEU A 112 -7.62 12.81 -10.15
C LEU A 112 -7.48 14.14 -10.89
N LYS A 113 -8.22 15.16 -10.46
CA LYS A 113 -8.20 16.52 -11.05
C LYS A 113 -7.18 17.44 -10.37
N ASP A 114 -6.63 17.01 -9.24
CA ASP A 114 -5.65 17.74 -8.45
C ASP A 114 -4.22 17.47 -8.96
N SER A 115 -3.35 18.45 -8.81
CA SER A 115 -1.91 18.29 -9.07
C SER A 115 -1.17 17.51 -7.97
N ASP A 116 -1.80 17.28 -6.80
CA ASP A 116 -1.20 16.53 -5.68
C ASP A 116 -1.23 15.01 -5.96
N ILE A 117 -0.14 14.54 -6.60
CA ILE A 117 0.10 13.12 -6.88
C ILE A 117 0.11 12.29 -5.61
N GLY A 118 0.65 12.83 -4.50
CA GLY A 118 0.72 12.15 -3.22
C GLY A 118 -0.65 11.86 -2.64
N ARG A 119 -1.53 12.86 -2.64
CA ARG A 119 -2.92 12.70 -2.18
C ARG A 119 -3.67 11.68 -3.03
N ARG A 120 -3.50 11.73 -4.36
CA ARG A 120 -4.10 10.77 -5.29
C ARG A 120 -3.63 9.35 -5.01
N SER A 121 -2.33 9.13 -4.88
CA SER A 121 -1.76 7.83 -4.57
C SER A 121 -2.25 7.28 -3.23
N TYR A 122 -2.30 8.13 -2.21
CA TYR A 122 -2.82 7.79 -0.90
C TYR A 122 -4.27 7.28 -0.99
N LEU A 123 -5.17 8.04 -1.62
CA LEU A 123 -6.59 7.69 -1.71
C LEU A 123 -6.82 6.38 -2.48
N LEU A 124 -6.13 6.19 -3.60
CA LEU A 124 -6.24 4.94 -4.36
C LEU A 124 -5.76 3.73 -3.55
N GLY A 125 -4.69 3.86 -2.78
CA GLY A 125 -4.23 2.80 -1.88
C GLY A 125 -5.17 2.59 -0.69
N ASP A 126 -5.66 3.67 -0.09
CA ASP A 126 -6.55 3.62 1.09
C ASP A 126 -7.94 3.04 0.79
N PHE A 127 -8.38 3.02 -0.47
CA PHE A 127 -9.61 2.37 -0.89
C PHE A 127 -9.73 0.93 -0.38
N HIS A 128 -8.68 0.15 -0.51
CA HIS A 128 -8.65 -1.25 -0.10
C HIS A 128 -8.83 -1.41 1.42
N VAL A 129 -8.22 -0.51 2.19
CA VAL A 129 -8.34 -0.46 3.64
C VAL A 129 -9.76 -0.03 4.03
N CYS A 130 -10.25 1.05 3.42
CA CYS A 130 -11.61 1.55 3.63
C CYS A 130 -12.67 0.48 3.31
N LEU A 131 -12.48 -0.27 2.22
CA LEU A 131 -13.37 -1.39 1.87
C LEU A 131 -13.34 -2.47 2.94
N ALA A 132 -12.18 -2.90 3.42
CA ALA A 132 -12.05 -3.91 4.46
C ALA A 132 -12.71 -3.49 5.78
N GLU A 133 -12.54 -2.23 6.18
CA GLU A 133 -13.22 -1.64 7.34
C GLU A 133 -14.75 -1.65 7.15
N CYS A 134 -15.22 -1.28 5.95
CA CYS A 134 -16.63 -1.30 5.58
C CYS A 134 -17.24 -2.70 5.57
N LEU A 135 -16.42 -3.72 5.26
CA LEU A 135 -16.83 -5.13 5.33
C LEU A 135 -16.80 -5.69 6.77
N GLY A 136 -16.40 -4.87 7.76
CA GLY A 136 -16.54 -5.18 9.18
C GLY A 136 -15.42 -6.04 9.78
N ASN A 137 -14.28 -6.18 9.09
CA ASN A 137 -13.14 -6.94 9.62
C ASN A 137 -11.93 -6.03 9.88
N GLN A 138 -11.89 -5.44 11.08
CA GLN A 138 -10.83 -4.50 11.47
C GLN A 138 -9.43 -5.15 11.45
N LEU A 139 -9.31 -6.42 11.86
CA LEU A 139 -8.04 -7.13 11.86
C LEU A 139 -7.45 -7.26 10.45
N LEU A 140 -8.30 -7.61 9.49
CA LEU A 140 -7.86 -7.69 8.08
C LEU A 140 -7.66 -6.30 7.47
N ALA A 141 -8.42 -5.27 7.88
CA ALA A 141 -8.18 -3.90 7.46
C ALA A 141 -6.79 -3.40 7.90
N ASP A 142 -6.40 -3.67 9.14
CA ASP A 142 -5.07 -3.31 9.66
C ASP A 142 -3.96 -4.08 8.92
N THR A 143 -4.17 -5.36 8.65
CA THR A 143 -3.26 -6.18 7.84
C THR A 143 -3.13 -5.66 6.41
N LEU A 144 -4.25 -5.30 5.77
CA LEU A 144 -4.27 -4.74 4.42
C LEU A 144 -3.57 -3.38 4.33
N ARG A 145 -3.65 -2.56 5.38
CA ARG A 145 -2.90 -1.30 5.42
C ARG A 145 -1.40 -1.52 5.25
N ASP A 146 -0.86 -2.58 5.83
CA ASP A 146 0.55 -2.95 5.70
C ASP A 146 0.87 -3.49 4.31
N PHE A 147 0.05 -4.39 3.78
CA PHE A 147 0.22 -4.90 2.42
C PHE A 147 0.08 -3.80 1.38
N THR A 148 -0.85 -2.86 1.56
CA THR A 148 -1.02 -1.72 0.65
C THR A 148 0.20 -0.81 0.69
N ALA A 149 0.75 -0.52 1.87
CA ALA A 149 1.99 0.24 1.98
C ALA A 149 3.16 -0.47 1.29
N ARG A 150 3.31 -1.79 1.48
CA ARG A 150 4.34 -2.59 0.80
C ARG A 150 4.17 -2.60 -0.72
N THR A 151 2.95 -2.82 -1.23
CA THR A 151 2.70 -2.80 -2.67
C THR A 151 2.87 -1.40 -3.28
N THR A 152 2.65 -0.33 -2.51
CA THR A 152 3.00 1.04 -2.92
C THR A 152 4.51 1.21 -3.06
N LEU A 153 5.30 0.75 -2.08
CA LEU A 153 6.78 0.76 -2.17
C LEU A 153 7.27 -0.05 -3.37
N ILE A 154 6.65 -1.20 -3.63
CA ILE A 154 6.92 -2.04 -4.80
C ILE A 154 6.63 -1.28 -6.10
N ALA A 155 5.48 -0.63 -6.19
CA ALA A 155 5.09 0.15 -7.37
C ALA A 155 6.07 1.32 -7.64
N MET A 156 6.56 1.97 -6.58
CA MET A 156 7.57 3.03 -6.68
C MET A 156 8.92 2.47 -7.14
N LEU A 157 9.35 1.33 -6.60
CA LEU A 157 10.64 0.71 -6.89
C LEU A 157 10.68 0.14 -8.32
N TYR A 158 9.60 -0.48 -8.77
CA TYR A 158 9.52 -1.15 -10.07
C TYR A 158 8.79 -0.32 -11.14
N GLN A 159 8.68 0.99 -10.94
CA GLN A 159 8.16 1.93 -11.93
C GLN A 159 6.82 1.48 -12.56
N SER A 160 5.82 1.21 -11.72
CA SER A 160 4.48 0.85 -12.19
C SER A 160 3.95 1.88 -13.17
N THR A 161 3.46 1.39 -14.30
CA THR A 161 2.78 2.21 -15.33
C THR A 161 1.26 2.21 -15.14
N HIS A 162 0.77 1.71 -13.99
CA HIS A 162 -0.66 1.62 -13.73
C HIS A 162 -1.32 3.00 -13.73
N ASP A 163 -2.44 3.10 -14.48
CA ASP A 163 -3.17 4.35 -14.66
C ASP A 163 -4.10 4.62 -13.48
N ALA A 164 -3.93 5.77 -12.83
CA ALA A 164 -4.74 6.20 -11.69
C ALA A 164 -6.23 6.40 -12.08
N VAL A 165 -6.52 6.86 -13.31
CA VAL A 165 -7.90 7.03 -13.80
C VAL A 165 -8.57 5.68 -13.92
N LYS A 166 -7.86 4.71 -14.51
CA LYS A 166 -8.33 3.34 -14.66
C LYS A 166 -8.56 2.69 -13.30
N SER A 167 -7.62 2.85 -12.35
CA SER A 167 -7.75 2.33 -10.99
C SER A 167 -9.01 2.85 -10.29
N CYS A 168 -9.24 4.16 -10.33
CA CYS A 168 -10.45 4.76 -9.77
C CYS A 168 -11.73 4.22 -10.44
N GLN A 169 -11.73 4.00 -11.76
CA GLN A 169 -12.87 3.43 -12.47
C GLN A 169 -13.14 1.99 -12.02
N GLU A 170 -12.11 1.18 -11.84
CA GLU A 170 -12.22 -0.19 -11.32
C GLU A 170 -12.79 -0.21 -9.90
N HIS A 171 -12.37 0.72 -9.03
CA HIS A 171 -12.94 0.88 -7.68
C HIS A 171 -14.44 1.22 -7.72
N ILE A 172 -14.87 2.10 -8.66
CA ILE A 172 -16.29 2.42 -8.87
C ILE A 172 -17.08 1.16 -9.21
N GLU A 173 -16.57 0.34 -10.13
CA GLU A 173 -17.26 -0.87 -10.59
C GLU A 173 -17.37 -1.92 -9.48
N ILE A 174 -16.33 -2.06 -8.64
CA ILE A 174 -16.37 -2.92 -7.45
C ILE A 174 -17.47 -2.46 -6.49
N VAL A 175 -17.54 -1.14 -6.18
CA VAL A 175 -18.56 -0.60 -5.28
C VAL A 175 -19.96 -0.75 -5.86
N GLN A 176 -20.15 -0.57 -7.16
CA GLN A 176 -21.42 -0.80 -7.84
C GLN A 176 -21.88 -2.26 -7.78
N ALA A 177 -20.96 -3.22 -7.96
CA ALA A 177 -21.25 -4.62 -7.84
C ALA A 177 -21.67 -4.99 -6.39
N LEU A 178 -21.00 -4.42 -5.39
CA LEU A 178 -21.35 -4.60 -3.98
C LEU A 178 -22.71 -3.99 -3.64
N GLU A 179 -23.03 -2.81 -4.16
CA GLU A 179 -24.34 -2.16 -4.00
C GLU A 179 -25.47 -2.98 -4.61
N ALA A 180 -25.21 -3.61 -5.77
CA ALA A 180 -26.17 -4.51 -6.42
C ALA A 180 -26.30 -5.88 -5.71
N GLY A 181 -25.50 -6.16 -4.68
CA GLY A 181 -25.44 -7.45 -4.00
C GLY A 181 -24.74 -8.54 -4.81
N ASP A 182 -24.12 -8.20 -5.96
CA ASP A 182 -23.40 -9.14 -6.82
C ASP A 182 -21.96 -9.34 -6.33
N LYS A 183 -21.82 -10.11 -5.26
CA LYS A 183 -20.53 -10.43 -4.67
C LYS A 183 -19.59 -11.17 -5.62
N ALA A 184 -20.14 -12.07 -6.46
CA ALA A 184 -19.34 -12.84 -7.40
C ALA A 184 -18.69 -11.91 -8.45
N ARG A 185 -19.43 -10.91 -8.92
CA ARG A 185 -18.90 -9.87 -9.80
C ARG A 185 -17.87 -8.98 -9.07
N ALA A 186 -18.16 -8.55 -7.86
CA ALA A 186 -17.24 -7.72 -7.07
C ALA A 186 -15.91 -8.44 -6.80
N GLU A 187 -15.97 -9.75 -6.47
CA GLU A 187 -14.79 -10.60 -6.26
C GLU A 187 -13.93 -10.70 -7.53
N ARG A 188 -14.55 -10.96 -8.69
CA ARG A 188 -13.82 -10.99 -9.97
C ARG A 188 -13.17 -9.66 -10.28
N LEU A 189 -13.90 -8.56 -10.17
CA LEU A 189 -13.38 -7.21 -10.42
C LEU A 189 -12.20 -6.87 -9.51
N MET A 190 -12.26 -7.22 -8.23
CA MET A 190 -11.16 -7.02 -7.29
C MET A 190 -9.93 -7.85 -7.68
N SER A 191 -10.13 -9.13 -8.04
CA SER A 191 -9.04 -10.00 -8.48
C SER A 191 -8.36 -9.49 -9.75
N GLU A 192 -9.15 -9.01 -10.71
CA GLU A 192 -8.67 -8.41 -11.96
C GLU A 192 -7.92 -7.11 -11.71
N HIS A 193 -8.47 -6.22 -10.86
CA HIS A 193 -7.84 -4.98 -10.46
C HIS A 193 -6.43 -5.20 -9.86
N ILE A 194 -6.31 -6.06 -8.85
CA ILE A 194 -5.03 -6.38 -8.22
C ILE A 194 -4.07 -7.01 -9.23
N GLY A 195 -4.55 -7.92 -10.09
CA GLY A 195 -3.75 -8.54 -11.14
C GLY A 195 -3.24 -7.53 -12.17
N GLN A 196 -4.02 -6.53 -12.54
CA GLN A 196 -3.60 -5.48 -13.47
C GLN A 196 -2.52 -4.58 -12.85
N VAL A 197 -2.68 -4.19 -11.57
CA VAL A 197 -1.63 -3.43 -10.86
C VAL A 197 -0.33 -4.23 -10.80
N GLN A 198 -0.39 -5.53 -10.49
CA GLN A 198 0.77 -6.41 -10.47
C GLN A 198 1.43 -6.53 -11.85
N SER A 199 0.66 -6.70 -12.92
CA SER A 199 1.18 -6.86 -14.29
C SER A 199 1.77 -5.58 -14.86
N ALA A 200 1.39 -4.41 -14.34
CA ALA A 200 1.96 -3.12 -14.71
C ALA A 200 3.35 -2.86 -14.11
N LEU A 201 3.84 -3.73 -13.21
CA LEU A 201 5.19 -3.62 -12.66
C LEU A 201 6.22 -4.03 -13.69
N ARG A 202 7.29 -3.24 -13.83
CA ARG A 202 8.45 -3.57 -14.65
C ARG A 202 9.40 -4.47 -13.84
N LEU A 203 8.94 -5.66 -13.49
CA LEU A 203 9.78 -6.68 -12.86
C LEU A 203 10.72 -7.21 -13.92
N GLN A 204 11.94 -6.64 -14.02
CA GLN A 204 12.97 -7.21 -14.87
C GLN A 204 13.26 -8.62 -14.38
N THR A 205 13.18 -9.58 -15.29
CA THR A 205 13.49 -10.99 -15.04
C THR A 205 14.99 -11.28 -14.97
N SER A 206 15.82 -10.27 -15.17
CA SER A 206 17.27 -10.36 -14.95
C SER A 206 17.60 -9.79 -13.59
N PRO A 207 18.23 -10.55 -12.69
CA PRO A 207 19.01 -9.91 -11.66
C PRO A 207 20.07 -9.06 -12.38
N ASN A 208 20.25 -7.81 -11.98
CA ASN A 208 21.56 -7.19 -12.12
C ASN A 208 22.50 -8.12 -11.35
N ASP A 209 23.11 -9.06 -12.04
CA ASP A 209 24.23 -9.83 -11.50
C ASP A 209 25.38 -8.81 -11.42
N PRO A 210 25.70 -8.28 -10.21
CA PRO A 210 26.80 -7.33 -10.07
C PRO A 210 28.12 -7.91 -10.56
N LEU A 211 28.17 -9.24 -10.69
CA LEU A 211 29.28 -9.98 -11.24
C LEU A 211 29.23 -10.09 -12.77
N ALA A 212 28.06 -9.94 -13.41
CA ALA A 212 27.99 -9.97 -14.88
C ALA A 212 28.66 -8.75 -15.50
N GLU A 213 28.44 -7.55 -14.95
CA GLU A 213 29.13 -6.33 -15.37
C GLU A 213 30.64 -6.44 -15.09
N LEU A 214 31.06 -6.96 -13.94
CA LEU A 214 32.44 -7.19 -13.60
C LEU A 214 33.08 -8.27 -14.47
N ARG A 215 32.39 -9.36 -14.79
CA ARG A 215 32.85 -10.38 -15.70
C ARG A 215 33.05 -9.83 -17.12
N GLN A 216 32.11 -8.98 -17.58
CA GLN A 216 32.22 -8.34 -18.90
C GLN A 216 33.33 -7.29 -18.95
N ALA A 217 33.58 -6.58 -17.83
CA ALA A 217 34.66 -5.58 -17.76
C ALA A 217 36.05 -6.18 -17.57
N LEU A 218 36.14 -7.44 -17.08
CA LEU A 218 37.40 -8.13 -16.78
C LEU A 218 37.75 -9.27 -17.77
N SER A 219 36.88 -9.50 -18.75
CA SER A 219 37.10 -10.43 -19.87
C SER A 219 37.67 -9.68 -21.09
#